data_7def86c20a87e095ff96431706961231
#
_entry.id   7def86c20a87e095ff96431706961231
#
_cell.length_a   1.000
_cell.length_b   1.000
_cell.length_c   1.000
_cell.angle_alpha   90.00
_cell.angle_beta   90.00
_cell.angle_gamma   90.00
#
_symmetry.space_group_name_H-M   'P 1'
#
loop_
_entity.id
_entity.type
_entity.pdbx_description
1 polymer ?
#
loop_
_entity_poly.entity_id
_entity_poly.type
_entity_poly.pdbx_seq_one_letter_code
_entity_poly.pdbx_strand_id
1 'polypeptide(L)'
;MQGCAANSICQAALGVLPMEVLQCAFWNLDPARTVAKFEAFAALEGEEARIFVMLEDWANDGPPLSEAAAREMFEGLFRDDLTGAGRWQVGGTAIAPDSLAVPLLNVVSTSDRIVPAATAIRAGERLDLALGHVGMVVGSRAPAMLWEPLAGWLSRTAASC
;
A
#
# COMPACT_ATOMS: atom_id res chain seq x y z
N MET A 1 6.83 2.24 -20.62
CA MET A 1 5.72 1.74 -21.45
C MET A 1 5.81 0.24 -21.83
N GLN A 2 6.91 -0.46 -21.63
CA GLN A 2 7.03 -1.90 -21.95
C GLN A 2 6.38 -2.83 -20.91
N GLY A 3 6.21 -2.41 -19.65
CA GLY A 3 5.62 -3.26 -18.60
C GLY A 3 4.10 -3.53 -18.75
N CYS A 4 3.36 -2.60 -19.39
CA CYS A 4 1.91 -2.73 -19.51
C CYS A 4 1.46 -3.84 -20.50
N ALA A 5 2.23 -4.07 -21.55
CA ALA A 5 1.94 -5.11 -22.55
C ALA A 5 2.20 -6.52 -22.02
N ALA A 6 3.26 -6.71 -21.24
CA ALA A 6 3.58 -8.00 -20.63
C ALA A 6 2.51 -8.40 -19.59
N ASN A 7 2.01 -7.45 -18.80
CA ASN A 7 0.95 -7.70 -17.83
C ASN A 7 -0.37 -8.13 -18.49
N SER A 8 -0.75 -7.51 -19.61
CA SER A 8 -1.96 -7.87 -20.36
C SER A 8 -1.89 -9.29 -20.94
N ILE A 9 -0.71 -9.72 -21.38
CA ILE A 9 -0.52 -11.07 -21.94
C ILE A 9 -0.61 -12.14 -20.84
N CYS A 10 0.00 -11.92 -19.67
CA CYS A 10 -0.10 -12.82 -18.53
C CYS A 10 -1.53 -12.94 -18.01
N GLN A 11 -2.25 -11.83 -17.90
CA GLN A 11 -3.66 -11.83 -17.48
C GLN A 11 -4.57 -12.59 -18.43
N ALA A 12 -4.43 -12.37 -19.74
CA ALA A 12 -5.25 -13.02 -20.75
C ALA A 12 -5.01 -14.54 -20.81
N ALA A 13 -3.79 -15.00 -20.52
CA ALA A 13 -3.44 -16.41 -20.57
C ALA A 13 -3.81 -17.18 -19.29
N LEU A 14 -3.74 -16.53 -18.13
CA LEU A 14 -3.90 -17.18 -16.82
C LEU A 14 -5.25 -16.85 -16.14
N GLY A 15 -5.99 -15.87 -16.62
CA GLY A 15 -7.23 -15.36 -15.97
C GLY A 15 -7.00 -14.68 -14.63
N VAL A 16 -5.73 -14.52 -14.23
CA VAL A 16 -5.29 -13.87 -12.98
C VAL A 16 -4.00 -13.09 -13.22
N LEU A 17 -3.74 -12.11 -12.37
CA LEU A 17 -2.45 -11.45 -12.26
C LEU A 17 -1.67 -12.06 -11.09
N PRO A 18 -0.57 -12.80 -11.35
CA PRO A 18 0.26 -13.37 -10.30
C PRO A 18 0.90 -12.28 -9.41
N MET A 19 1.09 -12.60 -8.12
CA MET A 19 1.72 -11.67 -7.17
C MET A 19 3.16 -11.33 -7.58
N GLU A 20 3.88 -12.26 -8.18
CA GLU A 20 5.25 -12.10 -8.66
C GLU A 20 5.39 -10.98 -9.69
N VAL A 21 4.35 -10.75 -10.50
CA VAL A 21 4.33 -9.65 -11.48
C VAL A 21 4.27 -8.30 -10.77
N LEU A 22 3.43 -8.19 -9.73
CA LEU A 22 3.34 -6.98 -8.89
C LEU A 22 4.65 -6.77 -8.14
N GLN A 23 5.23 -7.82 -7.56
CA GLN A 23 6.48 -7.76 -6.84
C GLN A 23 7.64 -7.32 -7.73
N CYS A 24 7.74 -7.84 -8.95
CA CYS A 24 8.72 -7.37 -9.93
C CYS A 24 8.56 -5.88 -10.26
N ALA A 25 7.32 -5.38 -10.33
CA ALA A 25 7.07 -3.96 -10.55
C ALA A 25 7.59 -3.11 -9.37
N PHE A 26 7.35 -3.53 -8.12
CA PHE A 26 7.87 -2.85 -6.94
C PHE A 26 9.40 -2.87 -6.87
N TRP A 27 10.04 -4.00 -7.17
CA TRP A 27 11.53 -4.09 -7.21
C TRP A 27 12.13 -3.16 -8.27
N ASN A 28 11.45 -2.94 -9.37
CA ASN A 28 11.90 -2.04 -10.43
C ASN A 28 11.73 -0.54 -10.10
N LEU A 29 11.06 -0.16 -9.01
CA LEU A 29 11.00 1.23 -8.56
C LEU A 29 12.36 1.73 -8.06
N ASP A 30 13.15 0.87 -7.41
CA ASP A 30 14.50 1.18 -6.93
C ASP A 30 15.34 -0.11 -6.85
N PRO A 31 15.87 -0.61 -7.99
CA PRO A 31 16.63 -1.86 -8.03
C PRO A 31 17.88 -1.83 -7.14
N ALA A 32 18.56 -0.68 -7.09
CA ALA A 32 19.77 -0.54 -6.28
C ALA A 32 19.46 -0.70 -4.79
N ARG A 33 18.36 -0.13 -4.33
CA ARG A 33 17.91 -0.28 -2.95
C ARG A 33 17.49 -1.71 -2.65
N THR A 34 16.87 -2.40 -3.60
CA THR A 34 16.50 -3.81 -3.45
C THR A 34 17.74 -4.67 -3.25
N VAL A 35 18.79 -4.50 -4.08
CA VAL A 35 20.06 -5.20 -3.92
C VAL A 35 20.70 -4.89 -2.56
N ALA A 36 20.86 -3.61 -2.21
CA ALA A 36 21.46 -3.19 -0.95
C ALA A 36 20.73 -3.74 0.28
N LYS A 37 19.39 -3.91 0.20
CA LYS A 37 18.60 -4.52 1.27
C LYS A 37 19.02 -5.98 1.52
N PHE A 38 19.18 -6.78 0.47
CA PHE A 38 19.59 -8.19 0.60
C PHE A 38 21.08 -8.34 0.93
N GLU A 39 21.93 -7.41 0.48
CA GLU A 39 23.33 -7.36 0.92
C GLU A 39 23.42 -7.09 2.42
N ALA A 40 22.63 -6.15 2.94
CA ALA A 40 22.57 -5.86 4.36
C ALA A 40 22.04 -7.05 5.18
N PHE A 41 21.11 -7.83 4.64
CA PHE A 41 20.59 -9.05 5.28
C PHE A 41 21.70 -10.08 5.56
N ALA A 42 22.72 -10.17 4.70
CA ALA A 42 23.83 -11.11 4.89
C ALA A 42 24.64 -10.86 6.20
N ALA A 43 24.50 -9.69 6.81
CA ALA A 43 25.14 -9.33 8.07
C ALA A 43 24.21 -9.47 9.28
N LEU A 44 22.94 -9.82 9.09
CA LEU A 44 21.98 -9.99 10.17
C LEU A 44 22.08 -11.40 10.76
N GLU A 45 21.90 -11.49 12.07
CA GLU A 45 21.89 -12.77 12.80
C GLU A 45 20.71 -12.84 13.80
N GLY A 46 20.39 -14.05 14.26
CA GLY A 46 19.42 -14.27 15.32
C GLY A 46 18.04 -13.69 15.02
N GLU A 47 17.51 -12.91 15.95
CA GLU A 47 16.15 -12.37 15.88
C GLU A 47 15.99 -11.33 14.75
N GLU A 48 17.03 -10.55 14.46
CA GLU A 48 16.98 -9.56 13.38
C GLU A 48 16.85 -10.22 12.01
N ALA A 49 17.60 -11.28 11.76
CA ALA A 49 17.48 -12.07 10.54
C ALA A 49 16.09 -12.73 10.44
N ARG A 50 15.56 -13.26 11.55
CA ARG A 50 14.22 -13.86 11.60
C ARG A 50 13.13 -12.84 11.27
N ILE A 51 13.19 -11.65 11.83
CA ILE A 51 12.24 -10.57 11.56
C ILE A 51 12.32 -10.15 10.09
N PHE A 52 13.52 -10.03 9.53
CA PHE A 52 13.70 -9.69 8.12
C PHE A 52 13.00 -10.71 7.22
N VAL A 53 13.26 -12.01 7.42
CA VAL A 53 12.62 -13.08 6.62
C VAL A 53 11.10 -13.02 6.76
N MET A 54 10.59 -12.88 7.97
CA MET A 54 9.14 -12.82 8.23
C MET A 54 8.49 -11.62 7.51
N LEU A 55 9.16 -10.47 7.44
CA LEU A 55 8.65 -9.30 6.72
C LEU A 55 8.70 -9.48 5.20
N GLU A 56 9.76 -10.11 4.68
CA GLU A 56 9.86 -10.42 3.26
C GLU A 56 8.82 -11.47 2.85
N ASP A 57 8.62 -12.52 3.63
CA ASP A 57 7.58 -13.52 3.38
C ASP A 57 6.19 -12.86 3.37
N TRP A 58 5.87 -12.06 4.39
CA TRP A 58 4.62 -11.31 4.44
C TRP A 58 4.42 -10.38 3.22
N ALA A 59 5.46 -9.69 2.80
CA ALA A 59 5.38 -8.76 1.66
C ALA A 59 5.20 -9.47 0.31
N ASN A 60 5.60 -10.75 0.23
CA ASN A 60 5.56 -11.54 -1.00
C ASN A 60 4.46 -12.62 -1.00
N ASP A 61 3.84 -12.91 0.14
CA ASP A 61 2.77 -13.91 0.28
C ASP A 61 1.41 -13.27 0.03
N GLY A 62 1.07 -13.08 -1.23
CA GLY A 62 -0.21 -12.54 -1.65
C GLY A 62 -0.91 -13.44 -2.66
N PRO A 63 -2.25 -13.63 -2.57
CA PRO A 63 -2.99 -14.32 -3.61
C PRO A 63 -2.94 -13.52 -4.92
N PRO A 64 -3.02 -14.20 -6.08
CA PRO A 64 -3.11 -13.51 -7.36
C PRO A 64 -4.40 -12.67 -7.42
N LEU A 65 -4.34 -11.54 -8.10
CA LEU A 65 -5.54 -10.75 -8.39
C LEU A 65 -6.35 -11.41 -9.50
N SER A 66 -7.66 -11.46 -9.36
CA SER A 66 -8.53 -11.84 -10.48
C SER A 66 -8.35 -10.87 -11.67
N GLU A 67 -8.63 -11.33 -12.88
CA GLU A 67 -8.53 -10.47 -14.08
C GLU A 67 -9.35 -9.17 -13.91
N ALA A 68 -10.55 -9.27 -13.37
CA ALA A 68 -11.43 -8.12 -13.17
C ALA A 68 -10.81 -7.10 -12.19
N ALA A 69 -10.31 -7.57 -11.04
CA ALA A 69 -9.67 -6.70 -10.03
C ALA A 69 -8.39 -6.07 -10.57
N ALA A 70 -7.56 -6.83 -11.28
CA ALA A 70 -6.34 -6.32 -11.90
C ALA A 70 -6.64 -5.28 -12.98
N ARG A 71 -7.66 -5.49 -13.80
CA ARG A 71 -8.11 -4.53 -14.82
C ARG A 71 -8.62 -3.25 -14.17
N GLU A 72 -9.49 -3.35 -13.16
CA GLU A 72 -9.98 -2.19 -12.43
C GLU A 72 -8.81 -1.40 -11.81
N MET A 73 -7.86 -2.07 -11.17
CA MET A 73 -6.69 -1.44 -10.60
C MET A 73 -5.87 -0.69 -11.65
N PHE A 74 -5.44 -1.35 -12.73
CA PHE A 74 -4.55 -0.72 -13.71
C PHE A 74 -5.25 0.28 -14.64
N GLU A 75 -6.45 -0.04 -15.08
CA GLU A 75 -7.17 0.82 -15.99
C GLU A 75 -7.96 1.90 -15.25
N GLY A 76 -8.78 1.51 -14.27
CA GLY A 76 -9.65 2.42 -13.55
C GLY A 76 -8.90 3.31 -12.57
N LEU A 77 -8.12 2.71 -11.66
CA LEU A 77 -7.50 3.46 -10.57
C LEU A 77 -6.20 4.16 -11.01
N PHE A 78 -5.34 3.51 -11.81
CA PHE A 78 -4.06 4.10 -12.21
C PHE A 78 -4.13 4.89 -13.52
N ARG A 79 -4.70 4.32 -14.61
CA ARG A 79 -4.71 5.01 -15.91
C ARG A 79 -5.73 6.15 -15.94
N ASP A 80 -6.95 5.89 -15.48
CA ASP A 80 -8.10 6.79 -15.64
C ASP A 80 -8.35 7.65 -14.40
N ASP A 81 -7.59 7.41 -13.30
CA ASP A 81 -7.68 8.10 -12.01
C ASP A 81 -9.14 8.27 -11.53
N LEU A 82 -9.89 7.18 -11.56
CA LEU A 82 -11.31 7.22 -11.17
C LEU A 82 -11.50 7.68 -9.71
N THR A 83 -10.56 7.35 -8.83
CA THR A 83 -10.58 7.76 -7.42
C THR A 83 -10.33 9.26 -7.27
N GLY A 84 -9.25 9.78 -7.84
CA GLY A 84 -8.93 11.22 -7.80
C GLY A 84 -9.95 12.08 -8.53
N ALA A 85 -10.56 11.53 -9.58
CA ALA A 85 -11.62 12.18 -10.33
C ALA A 85 -13.01 12.09 -9.68
N GLY A 86 -13.16 11.40 -8.53
CA GLY A 86 -14.45 11.18 -7.84
C GLY A 86 -15.46 10.38 -8.66
N ARG A 87 -14.99 9.53 -9.57
CA ARG A 87 -15.82 8.72 -10.49
C ARG A 87 -15.80 7.23 -10.18
N TRP A 88 -15.04 6.81 -9.17
CA TRP A 88 -14.99 5.41 -8.78
C TRP A 88 -16.32 4.95 -8.19
N GLN A 89 -16.79 3.78 -8.62
CA GLN A 89 -18.05 3.21 -8.18
C GLN A 89 -17.86 1.77 -7.69
N VAL A 90 -18.54 1.40 -6.62
CA VAL A 90 -18.63 0.03 -6.12
C VAL A 90 -20.09 -0.36 -6.03
N GLY A 91 -20.47 -1.45 -6.72
CA GLY A 91 -21.87 -1.89 -6.76
C GLY A 91 -22.84 -0.83 -7.32
N GLY A 92 -22.38 0.03 -8.24
CA GLY A 92 -23.16 1.13 -8.81
C GLY A 92 -23.27 2.39 -7.93
N THR A 93 -22.66 2.38 -6.74
CA THR A 93 -22.62 3.54 -5.83
C THR A 93 -21.31 4.28 -5.96
N ALA A 94 -21.36 5.58 -6.19
CA ALA A 94 -20.14 6.41 -6.21
C ALA A 94 -19.50 6.47 -4.84
N ILE A 95 -18.18 6.28 -4.81
CA ILE A 95 -17.39 6.35 -3.58
C ILE A 95 -16.84 7.77 -3.42
N ALA A 96 -17.33 8.46 -2.41
CA ALA A 96 -16.89 9.80 -2.03
C ALA A 96 -16.47 9.77 -0.55
N PRO A 97 -15.17 9.84 -0.23
CA PRO A 97 -14.68 9.78 1.15
C PRO A 97 -15.30 10.84 2.06
N ASP A 98 -15.61 12.02 1.50
CA ASP A 98 -16.21 13.15 2.23
C ASP A 98 -17.68 12.89 2.62
N SER A 99 -18.34 11.90 2.01
CA SER A 99 -19.74 11.54 2.30
C SER A 99 -19.86 10.36 3.28
N LEU A 100 -18.74 9.82 3.76
CA LEU A 100 -18.77 8.74 4.74
C LEU A 100 -19.33 9.22 6.08
N ALA A 101 -20.35 8.53 6.57
CA ALA A 101 -20.99 8.84 7.86
C ALA A 101 -20.23 8.26 9.07
N VAL A 102 -19.05 7.69 8.84
CA VAL A 102 -18.20 7.12 9.88
C VAL A 102 -16.97 8.00 10.11
N PRO A 103 -16.44 8.03 11.35
CA PRO A 103 -15.18 8.69 11.62
C PRO A 103 -14.06 8.14 10.75
N LEU A 104 -13.24 9.02 10.17
CA LEU A 104 -12.15 8.68 9.27
C LEU A 104 -10.84 9.25 9.81
N LEU A 105 -9.82 8.42 9.92
CA LEU A 105 -8.44 8.84 10.18
C LEU A 105 -7.59 8.55 8.94
N ASN A 106 -7.04 9.61 8.36
CA ASN A 106 -6.14 9.54 7.22
C ASN A 106 -4.69 9.59 7.73
N VAL A 107 -4.01 8.45 7.71
CA VAL A 107 -2.59 8.34 8.09
C VAL A 107 -1.73 8.55 6.85
N VAL A 108 -0.89 9.59 6.87
CA VAL A 108 -0.12 10.02 5.69
C VAL A 108 1.36 9.99 5.99
N SER A 109 2.12 9.23 5.22
CA SER A 109 3.57 9.32 5.23
C SER A 109 4.03 10.53 4.43
N THR A 110 4.77 11.43 5.06
CA THR A 110 5.34 12.62 4.40
C THR A 110 6.65 12.35 3.66
N SER A 111 7.24 11.17 3.84
CA SER A 111 8.49 10.74 3.20
C SER A 111 8.33 9.52 2.29
N ASP A 112 7.09 9.12 2.02
CA ASP A 112 6.78 8.01 1.12
C ASP A 112 7.12 8.36 -0.33
N ARG A 113 7.85 7.46 -1.00
CA ARG A 113 8.21 7.60 -2.41
C ARG A 113 7.31 6.78 -3.33
N ILE A 114 6.52 5.86 -2.77
CA ILE A 114 5.60 5.00 -3.51
C ILE A 114 4.24 5.68 -3.60
N VAL A 115 3.74 6.18 -2.44
CA VAL A 115 2.47 6.92 -2.34
C VAL A 115 2.78 8.34 -1.84
N PRO A 116 2.95 9.31 -2.74
CA PRO A 116 3.26 10.68 -2.35
C PRO A 116 2.16 11.29 -1.46
N ALA A 117 2.55 12.02 -0.42
CA ALA A 117 1.60 12.66 0.50
C ALA A 117 0.59 13.61 -0.19
N ALA A 118 0.96 14.13 -1.38
CA ALA A 118 0.08 14.97 -2.19
C ALA A 118 -1.15 14.23 -2.76
N THR A 119 -1.09 12.89 -2.83
CA THR A 119 -2.20 12.04 -3.32
C THR A 119 -3.18 11.65 -2.21
N ALA A 120 -2.89 12.02 -0.95
CA ALA A 120 -3.76 11.70 0.16
C ALA A 120 -5.13 12.38 0.04
N ILE A 121 -6.18 11.67 0.40
CA ILE A 121 -7.53 12.23 0.46
C ILE A 121 -7.60 13.39 1.47
N ARG A 122 -8.54 14.33 1.26
CA ARG A 122 -8.71 15.50 2.12
C ARG A 122 -9.88 15.37 3.10
N ALA A 123 -10.28 14.14 3.39
CA ALA A 123 -11.38 13.83 4.29
C ALA A 123 -10.88 13.30 5.64
N GLY A 124 -11.65 13.56 6.71
CA GLY A 124 -11.40 13.07 8.05
C GLY A 124 -10.28 13.78 8.82
N GLU A 125 -9.94 13.21 9.97
CA GLU A 125 -8.76 13.61 10.73
C GLU A 125 -7.49 13.16 10.00
N ARG A 126 -6.40 13.94 10.14
CA ARG A 126 -5.13 13.64 9.49
C ARG A 126 -4.01 13.45 10.49
N LEU A 127 -3.24 12.37 10.31
CA LEU A 127 -2.02 12.06 11.06
C LEU A 127 -0.84 11.98 10.08
N ASP A 128 0.03 13.00 10.11
CA ASP A 128 1.24 13.03 9.28
C ASP A 128 2.41 12.33 9.97
N LEU A 129 3.08 11.42 9.27
CA LEU A 129 4.20 10.64 9.76
C LEU A 129 5.45 10.85 8.89
N ALA A 130 6.56 11.28 9.47
CA ALA A 130 7.85 11.37 8.79
C ALA A 130 8.57 10.00 8.78
N LEU A 131 7.90 8.97 8.26
CA LEU A 131 8.35 7.59 8.15
C LEU A 131 8.13 7.10 6.73
N GLY A 132 8.92 6.11 6.27
CA GLY A 132 8.75 5.53 4.93
C GLY A 132 7.53 4.63 4.82
N HIS A 133 7.17 4.23 3.60
CA HIS A 133 5.96 3.46 3.24
C HIS A 133 5.64 2.31 4.21
N VAL A 134 6.48 1.31 4.25
CA VAL A 134 6.32 0.15 5.16
C VAL A 134 6.81 0.50 6.58
N GLY A 135 7.83 1.35 6.69
CA GLY A 135 8.43 1.74 7.95
C GLY A 135 7.50 2.47 8.91
N MET A 136 6.43 3.10 8.41
CA MET A 136 5.42 3.70 9.29
C MET A 136 4.56 2.66 10.02
N VAL A 137 4.47 1.42 9.47
CA VAL A 137 3.66 0.33 10.05
C VAL A 137 4.51 -0.62 10.90
N VAL A 138 5.69 -1.04 10.41
CA VAL A 138 6.50 -2.11 11.03
C VAL A 138 7.90 -1.65 11.46
N GLY A 139 8.28 -0.40 11.22
CA GLY A 139 9.57 0.12 11.63
C GLY A 139 9.69 0.30 13.15
N SER A 140 10.92 0.40 13.67
CA SER A 140 11.19 0.55 15.10
C SER A 140 10.52 1.77 15.75
N ARG A 141 10.19 2.80 14.97
CA ARG A 141 9.47 3.98 15.43
C ARG A 141 7.94 3.87 15.30
N ALA A 142 7.43 2.84 14.62
CA ALA A 142 5.99 2.66 14.41
C ALA A 142 5.16 2.60 15.71
N PRO A 143 5.60 1.93 16.79
CA PRO A 143 4.87 1.91 18.04
C PRO A 143 4.53 3.31 18.55
N ALA A 144 5.50 4.17 18.71
CA ALA A 144 5.30 5.53 19.25
C ALA A 144 4.63 6.47 18.24
N MET A 145 4.94 6.33 16.95
CA MET A 145 4.50 7.30 15.94
C MET A 145 3.15 6.98 15.32
N LEU A 146 2.80 5.70 15.22
CA LEU A 146 1.54 5.25 14.62
C LEU A 146 0.65 4.50 15.60
N TRP A 147 1.16 3.43 16.26
CA TRP A 147 0.28 2.50 16.97
C TRP A 147 -0.37 3.16 18.19
N GLU A 148 0.39 3.88 19.00
CA GLU A 148 -0.16 4.60 20.17
C GLU A 148 -1.17 5.70 19.76
N PRO A 149 -0.86 6.62 18.82
CA PRO A 149 -1.83 7.58 18.34
C PRO A 149 -3.08 6.94 17.73
N LEU A 150 -2.94 5.87 16.95
CA LEU A 150 -4.05 5.14 16.35
C LEU A 150 -4.93 4.48 17.42
N ALA A 151 -4.33 3.81 18.42
CA ALA A 151 -5.06 3.21 19.52
C ALA A 151 -5.84 4.29 20.32
N GLY A 152 -5.23 5.45 20.56
CA GLY A 152 -5.88 6.58 21.19
C GLY A 152 -7.05 7.12 20.38
N TRP A 153 -6.90 7.23 19.05
CA TRP A 153 -7.97 7.65 18.16
C TRP A 153 -9.13 6.65 18.16
N LEU A 154 -8.84 5.34 18.03
CA LEU A 154 -9.85 4.28 18.07
C LEU A 154 -10.64 4.29 19.39
N SER A 155 -9.95 4.48 20.54
CA SER A 155 -10.60 4.54 21.86
C SER A 155 -11.55 5.72 21.99
N ARG A 156 -11.16 6.91 21.49
CA ARG A 156 -12.04 8.09 21.51
C ARG A 156 -13.25 7.91 20.61
N THR A 157 -13.03 7.37 19.42
CA THR A 157 -14.09 7.14 18.44
C THR A 157 -15.10 6.12 18.93
N ALA A 158 -14.64 5.01 19.52
CA ALA A 158 -15.52 3.99 20.09
C ALA A 158 -16.37 4.51 21.28
N ALA A 159 -15.84 5.46 22.05
CA ALA A 159 -16.59 6.08 23.14
C ALA A 159 -17.66 7.10 22.68
N SER A 160 -17.62 7.49 21.40
CA SER A 160 -18.52 8.49 20.82
C SER A 160 -19.65 7.86 19.99
N CYS A 161 -19.62 6.55 19.79
CA CYS A 161 -20.67 5.75 19.14
C CYS A 161 -21.62 5.16 20.17
#